data_3d4dc2a778fb264086b118c181bcb9cb
#
_entry.id   3d4dc2a778fb264086b118c181bcb9cb
#
_cell.length_a   1.000
_cell.length_b   1.000
_cell.length_c   1.000
_cell.angle_alpha   90.00
_cell.angle_beta   90.00
_cell.angle_gamma   90.00
#
_symmetry.space_group_name_H-M   'P 1'
#
loop_
_entity.id
_entity.type
_entity.pdbx_description
1 polymer ?
#
loop_
_entity_poly.entity_id
_entity_poly.type
_entity_poly.pdbx_seq_one_letter_code
_entity_poly.pdbx_strand_id
1 'polypeptide(L)'
;MKFGLVTYEWAKDWDLATLIANCEKTGVLGVELRTQHAHAVEANLSAAQRKEVKKRFAGSKVTCLGYGSNYEYHSADPAKLKENIDGTKEYIKLCHDIGATGIKVKPNGLPEGVPKEKTLAQIAASFNEVGKFAQDYGQLIRVEVHGNQTQDIPNMKAIFDQVTEPNVKVCWNSNPEDLLAPGLEQNFHTLEKWFGDTVHVREFNVGDYPYAELIKLFTKIKYDGWILMEARTKPDDRVKALKEQLDIFNRLVAQSK
;
A
#
# COMPACT_ATOMS: atom_id res chain seq x y z
N MET A 1 -12.14 2.04 10.63
CA MET A 1 -10.68 2.07 10.29
C MET A 1 -9.88 1.23 11.29
N LYS A 2 -8.84 0.57 10.84
CA LYS A 2 -7.88 -0.22 11.64
C LYS A 2 -6.49 0.33 11.41
N PHE A 3 -5.56 0.16 12.36
CA PHE A 3 -4.18 0.61 12.20
C PHE A 3 -3.23 -0.56 11.99
N GLY A 4 -2.29 -0.41 11.05
CA GLY A 4 -1.31 -1.42 10.70
C GLY A 4 0.05 -0.83 10.35
N LEU A 5 0.96 -1.70 9.91
CA LEU A 5 2.36 -1.39 9.61
C LEU A 5 2.72 -1.88 8.21
N VAL A 6 3.40 -1.04 7.43
CA VAL A 6 4.24 -1.47 6.31
C VAL A 6 5.63 -1.79 6.84
N THR A 7 6.20 -2.94 6.51
CA THR A 7 7.57 -3.31 6.95
C THR A 7 8.62 -2.46 6.21
N TYR A 8 8.57 -1.14 6.40
CA TYR A 8 9.54 -0.20 5.83
C TYR A 8 10.69 0.04 6.84
N GLU A 9 11.10 1.29 7.08
CA GLU A 9 12.28 1.58 7.91
C GLU A 9 12.19 0.99 9.34
N TRP A 10 11.00 0.87 9.91
CA TRP A 10 10.87 0.39 11.30
C TRP A 10 10.89 -1.13 11.47
N ALA A 11 10.59 -1.90 10.43
CA ALA A 11 10.51 -3.36 10.55
C ALA A 11 11.31 -4.12 9.48
N LYS A 12 12.15 -3.41 8.69
CA LYS A 12 12.90 -4.02 7.58
C LYS A 12 13.89 -5.11 8.01
N ASP A 13 14.39 -5.03 9.24
CA ASP A 13 15.36 -5.96 9.84
C ASP A 13 14.72 -6.92 10.86
N TRP A 14 13.38 -6.93 10.98
CA TRP A 14 12.67 -7.94 11.77
C TRP A 14 12.42 -9.18 10.93
N ASP A 15 12.89 -10.34 11.41
CA ASP A 15 12.46 -11.61 10.85
C ASP A 15 10.95 -11.84 11.09
N LEU A 16 10.37 -12.85 10.46
CA LEU A 16 8.93 -13.06 10.53
C LEU A 16 8.41 -13.30 11.96
N ALA A 17 9.18 -14.00 12.79
CA ALA A 17 8.80 -14.26 14.18
C ALA A 17 8.85 -12.98 15.03
N THR A 18 9.92 -12.21 14.90
CA THR A 18 10.09 -10.91 15.57
C THR A 18 9.04 -9.90 15.12
N LEU A 19 8.71 -9.85 13.81
CA LEU A 19 7.67 -8.98 13.26
C LEU A 19 6.32 -9.29 13.93
N ILE A 20 5.90 -10.54 13.93
CA ILE A 20 4.63 -10.97 14.53
C ILE A 20 4.62 -10.63 16.03
N ALA A 21 5.66 -10.99 16.77
CA ALA A 21 5.74 -10.74 18.22
C ALA A 21 5.68 -9.23 18.56
N ASN A 22 6.39 -8.38 17.80
CA ASN A 22 6.37 -6.94 18.01
C ASN A 22 5.00 -6.33 17.66
N CYS A 23 4.34 -6.80 16.61
CA CYS A 23 3.00 -6.37 16.26
C CYS A 23 1.98 -6.76 17.34
N GLU A 24 2.03 -7.98 17.86
CA GLU A 24 1.16 -8.41 18.97
C GLU A 24 1.42 -7.61 20.24
N LYS A 25 2.69 -7.37 20.60
CA LYS A 25 3.09 -6.58 21.76
C LYS A 25 2.57 -5.14 21.71
N THR A 26 2.55 -4.54 20.54
CA THR A 26 2.10 -3.15 20.35
C THR A 26 0.60 -3.01 20.13
N GLY A 27 -0.08 -4.09 19.71
CA GLY A 27 -1.49 -4.06 19.28
C GLY A 27 -1.68 -3.57 17.83
N VAL A 28 -0.61 -3.43 17.04
CA VAL A 28 -0.66 -3.08 15.62
C VAL A 28 -0.79 -4.36 14.82
N LEU A 29 -2.03 -4.77 14.53
CA LEU A 29 -2.35 -6.14 14.12
C LEU A 29 -2.53 -6.35 12.61
N GLY A 30 -2.23 -5.37 11.79
CA GLY A 30 -2.20 -5.49 10.32
C GLY A 30 -0.81 -5.23 9.77
N VAL A 31 -0.35 -6.05 8.85
CA VAL A 31 1.00 -5.91 8.26
C VAL A 31 0.95 -6.04 6.74
N GLU A 32 1.56 -5.07 6.06
CA GLU A 32 1.97 -5.17 4.67
C GLU A 32 3.47 -5.45 4.62
N LEU A 33 3.87 -6.57 4.02
CA LEU A 33 5.26 -6.97 3.86
C LEU A 33 5.91 -6.22 2.69
N ARG A 34 7.18 -5.85 2.82
CA ARG A 34 7.97 -5.26 1.71
C ARG A 34 9.05 -6.22 1.24
N THR A 35 9.37 -6.16 -0.06
CA THR A 35 10.40 -7.00 -0.68
C THR A 35 11.79 -6.76 -0.09
N GLN A 36 12.60 -7.79 -0.02
CA GLN A 36 14.01 -7.79 0.41
C GLN A 36 14.23 -7.39 1.88
N HIS A 37 13.23 -7.60 2.71
CA HIS A 37 13.33 -7.38 4.15
C HIS A 37 13.64 -8.68 4.91
N ALA A 38 14.07 -8.56 6.17
CA ALA A 38 14.54 -9.69 6.98
C ALA A 38 13.49 -10.78 7.27
N HIS A 39 12.18 -10.48 7.11
CA HIS A 39 11.14 -11.50 7.20
C HIS A 39 11.26 -12.60 6.15
N ALA A 40 12.04 -12.38 5.07
CA ALA A 40 12.38 -13.33 4.00
C ALA A 40 11.17 -14.01 3.31
N VAL A 41 10.00 -13.35 3.30
CA VAL A 41 8.82 -13.83 2.56
C VAL A 41 8.90 -13.27 1.14
N GLU A 42 9.29 -14.11 0.18
CA GLU A 42 9.55 -13.69 -1.21
C GLU A 42 8.91 -14.65 -2.22
N ALA A 43 8.78 -14.21 -3.47
CA ALA A 43 8.12 -15.00 -4.52
C ALA A 43 8.83 -16.32 -4.85
N ASN A 44 10.12 -16.45 -4.54
CA ASN A 44 10.91 -17.68 -4.74
C ASN A 44 10.73 -18.74 -3.65
N LEU A 45 9.91 -18.49 -2.62
CA LEU A 45 9.60 -19.48 -1.60
C LEU A 45 8.91 -20.71 -2.21
N SER A 46 9.31 -21.89 -1.77
CA SER A 46 8.63 -23.15 -2.09
C SER A 46 7.20 -23.18 -1.52
N ALA A 47 6.34 -24.03 -2.06
CA ALA A 47 4.98 -24.22 -1.56
C ALA A 47 4.93 -24.59 -0.06
N ALA A 48 5.88 -25.40 0.42
CA ALA A 48 5.99 -25.73 1.84
C ALA A 48 6.32 -24.52 2.71
N GLN A 49 7.23 -23.66 2.27
CA GLN A 49 7.58 -22.42 2.98
C GLN A 49 6.43 -21.43 2.99
N ARG A 50 5.72 -21.23 1.86
CA ARG A 50 4.52 -20.39 1.79
C ARG A 50 3.43 -20.88 2.76
N LYS A 51 3.21 -22.19 2.83
CA LYS A 51 2.29 -22.80 3.80
C LYS A 51 2.69 -22.55 5.25
N GLU A 52 3.99 -22.59 5.56
CA GLU A 52 4.50 -22.26 6.90
C GLU A 52 4.28 -20.77 7.24
N VAL A 53 4.53 -19.85 6.30
CA VAL A 53 4.22 -18.41 6.48
C VAL A 53 2.74 -18.22 6.79
N LYS A 54 1.85 -18.83 5.99
CA LYS A 54 0.40 -18.80 6.22
C LYS A 54 0.03 -19.30 7.62
N LYS A 55 0.62 -20.43 8.04
CA LYS A 55 0.37 -21.02 9.36
C LYS A 55 0.79 -20.09 10.49
N ARG A 56 1.94 -19.40 10.36
CA ARG A 56 2.42 -18.46 11.38
C ARG A 56 1.48 -17.27 11.56
N PHE A 57 1.02 -16.67 10.46
CA PHE A 57 0.02 -15.60 10.56
C PHE A 57 -1.31 -16.11 11.11
N ALA A 58 -1.80 -17.26 10.64
CA ALA A 58 -3.05 -17.85 11.13
C ALA A 58 -3.00 -18.26 12.61
N GLY A 59 -1.82 -18.57 13.14
CA GLY A 59 -1.60 -18.88 14.55
C GLY A 59 -1.36 -17.65 15.44
N SER A 60 -1.43 -16.44 14.89
CA SER A 60 -1.21 -15.18 15.58
C SER A 60 -2.45 -14.28 15.52
N LYS A 61 -2.39 -13.14 16.23
CA LYS A 61 -3.41 -12.08 16.10
C LYS A 61 -3.15 -11.14 14.92
N VAL A 62 -2.01 -11.30 14.23
CA VAL A 62 -1.57 -10.41 13.17
C VAL A 62 -2.11 -10.86 11.82
N THR A 63 -2.77 -9.96 11.10
CA THR A 63 -3.25 -10.18 9.74
C THR A 63 -2.16 -9.79 8.74
N CYS A 64 -1.72 -10.72 7.89
CA CYS A 64 -0.95 -10.39 6.70
C CYS A 64 -1.89 -9.80 5.65
N LEU A 65 -1.81 -8.48 5.45
CA LEU A 65 -2.72 -7.76 4.55
C LEU A 65 -2.32 -7.92 3.09
N GLY A 66 -1.01 -7.97 2.83
CA GLY A 66 -0.52 -8.00 1.47
C GLY A 66 0.98 -7.80 1.37
N TYR A 67 1.37 -7.50 0.17
CA TYR A 67 2.76 -7.31 -0.18
C TYR A 67 3.01 -5.95 -0.85
N GLY A 68 3.85 -5.10 -0.27
CA GLY A 68 4.30 -3.84 -0.84
C GLY A 68 5.43 -4.06 -1.82
N SER A 69 5.13 -4.27 -3.08
CA SER A 69 6.12 -4.49 -4.13
C SER A 69 6.78 -3.19 -4.61
N ASN A 70 7.85 -3.34 -5.39
CA ASN A 70 8.49 -2.24 -6.11
C ASN A 70 8.12 -2.21 -7.61
N TYR A 71 7.13 -3.00 -8.03
CA TYR A 71 6.72 -3.03 -9.43
C TYR A 71 6.01 -1.74 -9.85
N GLU A 72 6.36 -1.28 -11.07
CA GLU A 72 5.95 0.01 -11.63
C GLU A 72 5.76 -0.11 -13.15
N TYR A 73 4.90 0.74 -13.75
CA TYR A 73 4.41 0.48 -15.11
C TYR A 73 4.61 1.65 -16.08
N HIS A 74 5.43 2.65 -15.71
CA HIS A 74 5.68 3.83 -16.53
C HIS A 74 6.79 3.66 -17.57
N SER A 75 7.57 2.57 -17.51
CA SER A 75 8.76 2.42 -18.35
C SER A 75 8.41 2.44 -19.85
N ALA A 76 9.16 3.25 -20.61
CA ALA A 76 9.07 3.26 -22.05
C ALA A 76 9.75 2.03 -22.71
N ASP A 77 10.56 1.29 -21.95
CA ASP A 77 11.15 0.03 -22.37
C ASP A 77 10.16 -1.13 -22.21
N PRO A 78 9.70 -1.77 -23.31
CA PRO A 78 8.74 -2.86 -23.25
C PRO A 78 9.24 -4.08 -22.48
N ALA A 79 10.55 -4.35 -22.48
CA ALA A 79 11.12 -5.48 -21.74
C ALA A 79 11.03 -5.23 -20.23
N LYS A 80 11.34 -4.01 -19.80
CA LYS A 80 11.21 -3.61 -18.39
C LYS A 80 9.76 -3.60 -17.93
N LEU A 81 8.84 -3.10 -18.75
CA LEU A 81 7.42 -3.14 -18.46
C LEU A 81 6.93 -4.57 -18.28
N LYS A 82 7.30 -5.47 -19.18
CA LYS A 82 6.96 -6.89 -19.11
C LYS A 82 7.52 -7.54 -17.84
N GLU A 83 8.77 -7.27 -17.47
CA GLU A 83 9.40 -7.75 -16.24
C GLU A 83 8.57 -7.36 -15.00
N ASN A 84 8.11 -6.10 -14.94
CA ASN A 84 7.30 -5.61 -13.83
C ASN A 84 5.91 -6.29 -13.79
N ILE A 85 5.27 -6.51 -14.93
CA ILE A 85 3.99 -7.22 -15.04
C ILE A 85 4.15 -8.67 -14.58
N ASP A 86 5.14 -9.38 -15.11
CA ASP A 86 5.39 -10.79 -14.77
C ASP A 86 5.75 -10.95 -13.30
N GLY A 87 6.62 -10.09 -12.77
CA GLY A 87 6.97 -10.08 -11.36
C GLY A 87 5.76 -9.81 -10.46
N THR A 88 4.87 -8.89 -10.85
CA THR A 88 3.61 -8.66 -10.13
C THR A 88 2.78 -9.94 -10.06
N LYS A 89 2.66 -10.68 -11.17
CA LYS A 89 1.91 -11.95 -11.22
C LYS A 89 2.48 -13.00 -10.27
N GLU A 90 3.80 -13.07 -10.12
CA GLU A 90 4.43 -14.00 -9.16
C GLU A 90 4.12 -13.62 -7.70
N TYR A 91 4.09 -12.33 -7.37
CA TYR A 91 3.72 -11.89 -6.03
C TYR A 91 2.21 -11.98 -5.76
N ILE A 92 1.35 -11.91 -6.78
CA ILE A 92 -0.08 -12.24 -6.64
C ILE A 92 -0.24 -13.68 -6.17
N LYS A 93 0.47 -14.65 -6.78
CA LYS A 93 0.47 -16.04 -6.35
C LYS A 93 1.00 -16.20 -4.92
N LEU A 94 2.10 -15.51 -4.58
CA LEU A 94 2.63 -15.49 -3.22
C LEU A 94 1.58 -15.01 -2.22
N CYS A 95 0.94 -13.86 -2.47
CA CYS A 95 -0.09 -13.29 -1.59
C CYS A 95 -1.24 -14.28 -1.36
N HIS A 96 -1.74 -14.92 -2.42
CA HIS A 96 -2.75 -15.96 -2.33
C HIS A 96 -2.29 -17.12 -1.42
N ASP A 97 -1.09 -17.66 -1.66
CA ASP A 97 -0.59 -18.83 -0.96
C ASP A 97 -0.34 -18.60 0.53
N ILE A 98 0.12 -17.38 0.89
CA ILE A 98 0.37 -17.01 2.29
C ILE A 98 -0.89 -16.51 3.02
N GLY A 99 -2.04 -16.40 2.31
CA GLY A 99 -3.32 -15.97 2.88
C GLY A 99 -3.49 -14.47 3.01
N ALA A 100 -2.68 -13.68 2.29
CA ALA A 100 -2.87 -12.24 2.14
C ALA A 100 -3.96 -11.91 1.10
N THR A 101 -4.40 -10.66 1.04
CA THR A 101 -5.56 -10.25 0.22
C THR A 101 -5.21 -9.33 -0.94
N GLY A 102 -3.95 -8.96 -1.12
CA GLY A 102 -3.58 -8.10 -2.25
C GLY A 102 -2.10 -7.76 -2.31
N ILE A 103 -1.75 -7.11 -3.41
CA ILE A 103 -0.40 -6.59 -3.67
C ILE A 103 -0.47 -5.08 -3.95
N LYS A 104 0.46 -4.34 -3.36
CA LYS A 104 0.64 -2.93 -3.66
C LYS A 104 1.63 -2.77 -4.80
N VAL A 105 1.28 -1.95 -5.79
CA VAL A 105 2.06 -1.56 -6.97
C VAL A 105 2.06 -0.04 -7.14
N LYS A 106 2.87 0.50 -8.04
CA LYS A 106 3.01 1.94 -8.26
C LYS A 106 2.90 2.32 -9.73
N PRO A 107 2.31 3.48 -10.09
CA PRO A 107 2.43 4.05 -11.43
C PRO A 107 3.86 4.53 -11.73
N ASN A 108 4.45 5.26 -10.83
CA ASN A 108 5.84 5.65 -10.55
C ASN A 108 6.55 6.60 -11.52
N GLY A 109 5.85 7.33 -12.37
CA GLY A 109 6.44 8.47 -13.07
C GLY A 109 5.96 8.66 -14.50
N LEU A 110 6.45 9.74 -15.09
CA LEU A 110 6.25 10.06 -16.53
C LEU A 110 7.64 10.17 -17.16
N PRO A 111 8.00 9.27 -18.09
CA PRO A 111 9.30 9.29 -18.76
C PRO A 111 9.46 10.54 -19.63
N GLU A 112 10.64 11.13 -19.61
CA GLU A 112 10.97 12.26 -20.47
C GLU A 112 10.87 11.86 -21.95
N GLY A 113 10.37 12.77 -22.78
CA GLY A 113 10.22 12.56 -24.23
C GLY A 113 9.06 11.65 -24.65
N VAL A 114 8.29 11.13 -23.68
CA VAL A 114 7.08 10.35 -23.97
C VAL A 114 5.84 11.20 -23.67
N PRO A 115 4.86 11.28 -24.60
CA PRO A 115 3.61 12.00 -24.32
C PRO A 115 2.94 11.46 -23.04
N LYS A 116 2.55 12.37 -22.16
CA LYS A 116 1.94 12.04 -20.86
C LYS A 116 0.76 11.09 -21.01
N GLU A 117 -0.16 11.39 -21.92
CA GLU A 117 -1.38 10.62 -22.15
C GLU A 117 -1.06 9.17 -22.55
N LYS A 118 0.01 8.97 -23.32
CA LYS A 118 0.48 7.64 -23.72
C LYS A 118 0.96 6.84 -22.50
N THR A 119 1.72 7.47 -21.60
CA THR A 119 2.20 6.83 -20.39
C THR A 119 1.06 6.51 -19.43
N LEU A 120 0.12 7.44 -19.22
CA LEU A 120 -1.04 7.20 -18.35
C LEU A 120 -1.91 6.06 -18.89
N ALA A 121 -2.12 5.98 -20.21
CA ALA A 121 -2.86 4.87 -20.83
C ALA A 121 -2.11 3.52 -20.71
N GLN A 122 -0.78 3.51 -20.85
CA GLN A 122 0.04 2.32 -20.62
C GLN A 122 -0.06 1.81 -19.19
N ILE A 123 0.01 2.72 -18.20
CA ILE A 123 -0.13 2.38 -16.78
C ILE A 123 -1.50 1.77 -16.52
N ALA A 124 -2.58 2.39 -17.01
CA ALA A 124 -3.94 1.87 -16.85
C ALA A 124 -4.13 0.49 -17.50
N ALA A 125 -3.59 0.29 -18.72
CA ALA A 125 -3.62 -1.00 -19.40
C ALA A 125 -2.87 -2.09 -18.60
N SER A 126 -1.72 -1.74 -18.02
CA SER A 126 -0.95 -2.66 -17.17
C SER A 126 -1.70 -3.01 -15.88
N PHE A 127 -2.37 -2.04 -15.25
CA PHE A 127 -3.22 -2.30 -14.08
C PHE A 127 -4.39 -3.22 -14.44
N ASN A 128 -5.01 -3.04 -15.59
CA ASN A 128 -6.07 -3.94 -16.08
C ASN A 128 -5.53 -5.36 -16.32
N GLU A 129 -4.34 -5.51 -16.91
CA GLU A 129 -3.74 -6.81 -17.14
C GLU A 129 -3.46 -7.57 -15.82
N VAL A 130 -2.77 -6.92 -14.87
CA VAL A 130 -2.48 -7.55 -13.58
C VAL A 130 -3.73 -7.69 -12.72
N GLY A 131 -4.70 -6.79 -12.83
CA GLY A 131 -6.01 -6.85 -12.17
C GLY A 131 -6.80 -8.07 -12.62
N LYS A 132 -6.91 -8.29 -13.93
CA LYS A 132 -7.57 -9.46 -14.48
C LYS A 132 -6.93 -10.76 -13.99
N PHE A 133 -5.59 -10.85 -14.01
CA PHE A 133 -4.87 -12.00 -13.49
C PHE A 133 -5.13 -12.20 -11.97
N ALA A 134 -5.17 -11.12 -11.20
CA ALA A 134 -5.37 -11.18 -9.75
C ALA A 134 -6.78 -11.66 -9.36
N GLN A 135 -7.79 -11.51 -10.20
CA GLN A 135 -9.15 -12.03 -9.94
C GLN A 135 -9.15 -13.55 -9.78
N ASP A 136 -8.38 -14.28 -10.60
CA ASP A 136 -8.28 -15.75 -10.51
C ASP A 136 -7.72 -16.23 -9.16
N TYR A 137 -7.03 -15.33 -8.44
CA TYR A 137 -6.43 -15.58 -7.12
C TYR A 137 -7.20 -14.88 -5.98
N GLY A 138 -8.29 -14.19 -6.27
CA GLY A 138 -9.05 -13.43 -5.27
C GLY A 138 -8.25 -12.29 -4.64
N GLN A 139 -7.31 -11.70 -5.39
CA GLN A 139 -6.41 -10.67 -4.88
C GLN A 139 -6.78 -9.27 -5.37
N LEU A 140 -6.55 -8.26 -4.51
CA LEU A 140 -6.63 -6.86 -4.87
C LEU A 140 -5.28 -6.38 -5.44
N ILE A 141 -5.36 -5.50 -6.43
CA ILE A 141 -4.24 -4.67 -6.87
C ILE A 141 -4.40 -3.30 -6.20
N ARG A 142 -3.51 -2.96 -5.28
CA ARG A 142 -3.50 -1.71 -4.52
C ARG A 142 -2.54 -0.74 -5.18
N VAL A 143 -3.05 0.25 -5.87
CA VAL A 143 -2.24 1.24 -6.59
C VAL A 143 -1.92 2.38 -5.64
N GLU A 144 -0.67 2.43 -5.18
CA GLU A 144 -0.19 3.52 -4.36
C GLU A 144 -0.15 4.83 -5.16
N VAL A 145 -0.71 5.90 -4.62
CA VAL A 145 -0.58 7.25 -5.15
C VAL A 145 0.87 7.69 -4.97
N HIS A 146 1.71 7.41 -5.96
CA HIS A 146 3.16 7.51 -5.86
C HIS A 146 3.83 7.85 -7.20
N GLY A 147 4.99 8.50 -7.13
CA GLY A 147 5.89 8.74 -8.24
C GLY A 147 5.81 10.14 -8.83
N ASN A 148 6.92 10.58 -9.42
CA ASN A 148 7.03 11.91 -10.00
C ASN A 148 5.92 12.17 -11.02
N GLN A 149 5.12 13.21 -10.80
CA GLN A 149 3.92 13.59 -11.55
C GLN A 149 2.78 12.55 -11.52
N THR A 150 3.03 11.25 -11.37
CA THR A 150 1.96 10.25 -11.27
C THR A 150 1.26 10.24 -9.93
N GLN A 151 1.87 10.82 -8.88
CA GLN A 151 1.17 11.07 -7.60
C GLN A 151 0.26 12.30 -7.62
N ASP A 152 0.31 13.13 -8.67
CA ASP A 152 -0.62 14.24 -8.86
C ASP A 152 -2.04 13.70 -9.03
N ILE A 153 -2.98 14.22 -8.24
CA ILE A 153 -4.35 13.70 -8.21
C ILE A 153 -5.04 13.73 -9.59
N PRO A 154 -4.90 14.78 -10.44
CA PRO A 154 -5.46 14.76 -11.80
C PRO A 154 -4.89 13.63 -12.68
N ASN A 155 -3.62 13.29 -12.53
CA ASN A 155 -2.99 12.21 -13.29
C ASN A 155 -3.45 10.83 -12.80
N MET A 156 -3.53 10.64 -11.46
CA MET A 156 -4.13 9.43 -10.88
C MET A 156 -5.57 9.22 -11.34
N LYS A 157 -6.37 10.30 -11.34
CA LYS A 157 -7.74 10.24 -11.87
C LYS A 157 -7.75 9.82 -13.34
N ALA A 158 -6.89 10.40 -14.18
CA ALA A 158 -6.80 10.07 -15.61
C ALA A 158 -6.40 8.60 -15.86
N ILE A 159 -5.56 8.02 -14.99
CA ILE A 159 -5.25 6.58 -14.99
C ILE A 159 -6.51 5.78 -14.62
N PHE A 160 -7.15 6.10 -13.49
CA PHE A 160 -8.27 5.33 -12.97
C PHE A 160 -9.57 5.48 -13.77
N ASP A 161 -9.74 6.54 -14.53
CA ASP A 161 -10.84 6.66 -15.50
C ASP A 161 -10.73 5.62 -16.66
N GLN A 162 -9.55 5.01 -16.86
CA GLN A 162 -9.28 3.97 -17.86
C GLN A 162 -9.13 2.56 -17.24
N VAL A 163 -9.16 2.45 -15.92
CA VAL A 163 -9.13 1.16 -15.21
C VAL A 163 -10.53 0.55 -15.24
N THR A 164 -10.61 -0.69 -15.73
CA THR A 164 -11.87 -1.44 -15.88
C THR A 164 -12.02 -2.57 -14.87
N GLU A 165 -10.92 -3.05 -14.31
CA GLU A 165 -10.92 -4.19 -13.40
C GLU A 165 -11.36 -3.78 -11.99
N PRO A 166 -12.44 -4.37 -11.43
CA PRO A 166 -13.05 -3.92 -10.18
C PRO A 166 -12.17 -4.16 -8.94
N ASN A 167 -11.19 -5.07 -9.03
CA ASN A 167 -10.24 -5.38 -7.97
C ASN A 167 -8.96 -4.52 -8.01
N VAL A 168 -8.85 -3.59 -8.96
CA VAL A 168 -7.80 -2.56 -8.97
C VAL A 168 -8.30 -1.36 -8.19
N LYS A 169 -7.61 -1.01 -7.11
CA LYS A 169 -8.04 -0.02 -6.13
C LYS A 169 -6.94 0.98 -5.82
N VAL A 170 -7.32 2.19 -5.47
CA VAL A 170 -6.40 3.22 -4.99
C VAL A 170 -5.97 2.89 -3.55
N CYS A 171 -4.66 2.87 -3.31
CA CYS A 171 -4.05 2.99 -2.00
C CYS A 171 -3.60 4.45 -1.84
N TRP A 172 -4.37 5.25 -1.10
CA TRP A 172 -4.00 6.63 -0.81
C TRP A 172 -2.65 6.64 -0.10
N ASN A 173 -1.81 7.63 -0.42
CA ASN A 173 -0.53 7.84 0.23
C ASN A 173 -0.44 9.33 0.64
N SER A 174 0.09 9.61 1.81
CA SER A 174 0.17 10.99 2.33
C SER A 174 1.30 11.76 1.64
N ASN A 175 0.99 12.40 0.52
CA ASN A 175 1.93 13.18 -0.29
C ASN A 175 1.70 14.69 -0.14
N PRO A 176 2.73 15.53 -0.30
CA PRO A 176 2.54 16.98 -0.36
C PRO A 176 1.58 17.43 -1.46
N GLU A 177 1.52 16.68 -2.57
CA GLU A 177 0.66 16.97 -3.72
C GLU A 177 -0.83 16.86 -3.39
N ASP A 178 -1.19 16.09 -2.35
CA ASP A 178 -2.56 16.01 -1.86
C ASP A 178 -3.10 17.36 -1.38
N LEU A 179 -2.18 18.23 -0.95
CA LEU A 179 -2.48 19.55 -0.36
C LEU A 179 -2.50 20.68 -1.40
N LEU A 180 -2.05 20.39 -2.64
CA LEU A 180 -2.10 21.37 -3.71
C LEU A 180 -3.55 21.70 -4.09
N ALA A 181 -3.75 22.86 -4.74
CA ALA A 181 -5.08 23.26 -5.20
C ALA A 181 -5.77 22.13 -5.98
N PRO A 182 -7.03 21.81 -5.69
CA PRO A 182 -7.97 22.57 -4.87
C PRO A 182 -7.95 22.26 -3.36
N GLY A 183 -7.01 21.46 -2.86
CA GLY A 183 -6.82 21.14 -1.45
C GLY A 183 -7.22 19.72 -1.08
N LEU A 184 -6.83 19.28 0.13
CA LEU A 184 -6.93 17.90 0.56
C LEU A 184 -8.34 17.32 0.41
N GLU A 185 -9.38 18.00 0.88
CA GLU A 185 -10.77 17.49 0.85
C GLU A 185 -11.24 17.21 -0.59
N GLN A 186 -11.00 18.13 -1.53
CA GLN A 186 -11.43 17.96 -2.91
C GLN A 186 -10.57 16.92 -3.65
N ASN A 187 -9.28 16.88 -3.40
CA ASN A 187 -8.36 15.89 -3.94
C ASN A 187 -8.72 14.48 -3.44
N PHE A 188 -9.04 14.33 -2.17
CA PHE A 188 -9.53 13.09 -1.57
C PHE A 188 -10.81 12.60 -2.26
N HIS A 189 -11.84 13.46 -2.40
CA HIS A 189 -13.10 13.09 -3.05
C HIS A 189 -12.96 12.80 -4.55
N THR A 190 -11.92 13.33 -5.21
CA THR A 190 -11.61 13.01 -6.60
C THR A 190 -11.28 11.53 -6.81
N LEU A 191 -10.63 10.88 -5.82
CA LEU A 191 -10.23 9.47 -5.89
C LEU A 191 -11.09 8.52 -5.06
N GLU A 192 -11.98 9.03 -4.22
CA GLU A 192 -12.74 8.28 -3.21
C GLU A 192 -13.43 7.03 -3.75
N LYS A 193 -14.07 7.11 -4.92
CA LYS A 193 -14.82 6.00 -5.51
C LYS A 193 -13.96 4.76 -5.83
N TRP A 194 -12.64 4.95 -5.91
CA TRP A 194 -11.69 3.86 -6.19
C TRP A 194 -10.90 3.39 -4.97
N PHE A 195 -11.09 3.98 -3.80
CA PHE A 195 -10.34 3.57 -2.61
C PHE A 195 -10.46 2.08 -2.36
N GLY A 196 -9.31 1.48 -2.05
CA GLY A 196 -9.19 0.09 -1.62
C GLY A 196 -9.29 -0.06 -0.11
N ASP A 197 -8.78 -1.16 0.37
CA ASP A 197 -8.82 -1.54 1.78
C ASP A 197 -7.57 -1.14 2.58
N THR A 198 -6.59 -0.49 1.93
CA THR A 198 -5.37 0.01 2.58
C THR A 198 -5.05 1.44 2.16
N VAL A 199 -4.45 2.18 3.08
CA VAL A 199 -3.96 3.55 2.94
C VAL A 199 -2.58 3.62 3.57
N HIS A 200 -1.61 4.29 2.94
CA HIS A 200 -0.30 4.55 3.53
C HIS A 200 -0.24 5.93 4.17
N VAL A 201 0.28 5.96 5.38
CA VAL A 201 0.56 7.19 6.13
C VAL A 201 1.98 7.18 6.67
N ARG A 202 2.53 8.35 6.94
CA ARG A 202 3.76 8.50 7.69
C ARG A 202 3.46 8.69 9.17
N GLU A 203 4.50 8.94 9.96
CA GLU A 203 4.34 9.21 11.40
C GLU A 203 3.43 10.41 11.61
N PHE A 204 2.39 10.26 12.41
CA PHE A 204 1.36 11.27 12.63
C PHE A 204 1.85 12.55 13.32
N ASN A 205 2.98 12.47 13.99
CA ASN A 205 3.60 13.57 14.74
C ASN A 205 4.90 14.10 14.10
N VAL A 206 5.12 13.80 12.82
CA VAL A 206 6.29 14.26 12.07
C VAL A 206 5.85 15.00 10.81
N GLY A 207 6.42 16.19 10.60
CA GLY A 207 6.03 17.07 9.48
C GLY A 207 4.68 17.73 9.67
N ASP A 208 4.19 18.35 8.60
CA ASP A 208 3.02 19.23 8.63
C ASP A 208 1.79 18.65 7.88
N TYR A 209 1.83 17.38 7.52
CA TYR A 209 0.69 16.78 6.83
C TYR A 209 -0.55 16.74 7.75
N PRO A 210 -1.74 17.22 7.30
CA PRO A 210 -2.91 17.42 8.15
C PRO A 210 -3.65 16.11 8.44
N TYR A 211 -3.03 15.20 9.18
CA TYR A 211 -3.59 13.88 9.47
C TYR A 211 -4.94 13.91 10.20
N ALA A 212 -5.18 14.92 11.04
CA ALA A 212 -6.48 15.07 11.71
C ALA A 212 -7.61 15.28 10.68
N GLU A 213 -7.36 16.08 9.64
CA GLU A 213 -8.28 16.30 8.53
C GLU A 213 -8.46 15.03 7.70
N LEU A 214 -7.36 14.37 7.32
CA LEU A 214 -7.41 13.12 6.55
C LEU A 214 -8.22 12.04 7.27
N ILE A 215 -7.97 11.81 8.57
CA ILE A 215 -8.71 10.82 9.37
C ILE A 215 -10.20 11.20 9.48
N LYS A 216 -10.52 12.50 9.58
CA LYS A 216 -11.91 12.98 9.55
C LYS A 216 -12.60 12.70 8.21
N LEU A 217 -11.91 12.87 7.08
CA LEU A 217 -12.43 12.53 5.75
C LEU A 217 -12.73 11.03 5.65
N PHE A 218 -11.79 10.16 6.05
CA PHE A 218 -12.03 8.72 6.09
C PHE A 218 -13.17 8.33 7.03
N THR A 219 -13.35 9.03 8.16
CA THR A 219 -14.47 8.78 9.07
C THR A 219 -15.81 9.17 8.43
N LYS A 220 -15.88 10.31 7.74
CA LYS A 220 -17.10 10.79 7.04
C LYS A 220 -17.59 9.76 6.02
N ILE A 221 -16.70 9.13 5.25
CA ILE A 221 -17.05 8.10 4.27
C ILE A 221 -17.21 6.69 4.87
N LYS A 222 -17.14 6.56 6.21
CA LYS A 222 -17.21 5.28 6.93
C LYS A 222 -16.21 4.24 6.45
N TYR A 223 -14.99 4.71 6.11
CA TYR A 223 -13.92 3.82 5.68
C TYR A 223 -13.63 2.76 6.76
N ASP A 224 -13.63 1.48 6.41
CA ASP A 224 -13.43 0.34 7.31
C ASP A 224 -12.09 -0.39 7.11
N GLY A 225 -11.30 0.08 6.15
CA GLY A 225 -9.99 -0.47 5.80
C GLY A 225 -8.88 -0.17 6.82
N TRP A 226 -7.66 -0.37 6.38
CA TRP A 226 -6.44 -0.24 7.15
C TRP A 226 -5.67 1.03 6.82
N ILE A 227 -5.29 1.77 7.85
CA ILE A 227 -4.34 2.88 7.77
C ILE A 227 -2.98 2.31 8.15
N LEU A 228 -2.08 2.21 7.18
CA LEU A 228 -0.79 1.54 7.33
C LEU A 228 0.33 2.57 7.50
N MET A 229 1.05 2.46 8.61
CA MET A 229 2.24 3.26 8.89
C MET A 229 3.41 2.82 8.00
N GLU A 230 3.78 3.64 7.04
CA GLU A 230 5.03 3.54 6.27
C GLU A 230 6.07 4.52 6.84
N ALA A 231 6.58 4.21 8.01
CA ALA A 231 7.46 5.10 8.78
C ALA A 231 8.80 5.35 8.08
N ARG A 232 9.32 6.58 8.19
CA ARG A 232 10.58 7.01 7.56
C ARG A 232 11.66 7.43 8.56
N THR A 233 11.29 7.73 9.79
CA THR A 233 12.26 8.08 10.85
C THR A 233 13.01 6.84 11.37
N LYS A 234 13.99 7.07 12.23
CA LYS A 234 14.82 6.01 12.84
C LYS A 234 14.87 6.19 14.37
N PRO A 235 13.76 5.88 15.07
CA PRO A 235 13.74 5.95 16.53
C PRO A 235 14.64 4.86 17.14
N ASP A 236 15.21 5.13 18.33
CA ASP A 236 16.02 4.17 19.06
C ASP A 236 15.21 2.92 19.46
N ASP A 237 13.95 3.11 19.88
CA ASP A 237 13.01 2.04 20.21
C ASP A 237 11.81 2.06 19.26
N ARG A 238 11.89 1.28 18.19
CA ARG A 238 10.85 1.19 17.16
C ARG A 238 9.55 0.55 17.66
N VAL A 239 9.64 -0.35 18.65
CA VAL A 239 8.45 -0.99 19.24
C VAL A 239 7.66 0.02 20.06
N LYS A 240 8.36 0.83 20.88
CA LYS A 240 7.76 1.94 21.62
C LYS A 240 7.16 2.97 20.65
N ALA A 241 7.91 3.38 19.63
CA ALA A 241 7.45 4.35 18.64
C ALA A 241 6.19 3.83 17.91
N LEU A 242 6.13 2.56 17.55
CA LEU A 242 4.97 1.95 16.91
C LEU A 242 3.72 1.99 17.81
N LYS A 243 3.90 1.71 19.11
CA LYS A 243 2.82 1.84 20.10
C LYS A 243 2.35 3.28 20.24
N GLU A 244 3.26 4.24 20.28
CA GLU A 244 2.92 5.67 20.32
C GLU A 244 2.10 6.10 19.10
N GLN A 245 2.44 5.63 17.90
CA GLN A 245 1.66 5.93 16.68
C GLN A 245 0.25 5.33 16.74
N LEU A 246 0.09 4.11 17.25
CA LEU A 246 -1.24 3.55 17.48
C LEU A 246 -2.07 4.41 18.46
N ASP A 247 -1.45 4.92 19.51
CA ASP A 247 -2.14 5.77 20.50
C ASP A 247 -2.54 7.13 19.89
N ILE A 248 -1.68 7.70 19.00
CA ILE A 248 -2.03 8.92 18.26
C ILE A 248 -3.18 8.63 17.29
N PHE A 249 -3.11 7.54 16.50
CA PHE A 249 -4.19 7.13 15.61
C PHE A 249 -5.53 7.01 16.32
N ASN A 250 -5.57 6.32 17.47
CA ASN A 250 -6.79 6.15 18.26
C ASN A 250 -7.38 7.49 18.73
N ARG A 251 -6.52 8.45 19.13
CA ARG A 251 -6.98 9.81 19.50
C ARG A 251 -7.55 10.54 18.29
N LEU A 252 -6.88 10.50 17.12
CA LEU A 252 -7.38 11.13 15.89
C LEU A 252 -8.75 10.57 15.48
N VAL A 253 -8.93 9.25 15.54
CA VAL A 253 -10.22 8.60 15.25
C VAL A 253 -11.29 8.99 16.26
N ALA A 254 -10.95 9.08 17.54
CA ALA A 254 -11.91 9.52 18.55
C ALA A 254 -12.38 10.97 18.35
N GLN A 255 -11.46 11.85 17.91
CA GLN A 255 -11.74 13.28 17.65
C GLN A 255 -12.47 13.52 16.31
N SER A 256 -12.48 12.54 15.42
CA SER A 256 -13.09 12.65 14.09
C SER A 256 -14.58 12.26 14.03
N LYS A 257 -15.11 11.73 15.12
CA LYS A 257 -16.53 11.33 15.30
C LYS A 257 -17.39 12.50 15.71
#